data_d289b213dd289605fe69596a1f1644ec
#
_entry.id   d289b213dd289605fe69596a1f1644ec
#
_cell.length_a   1.000
_cell.length_b   1.000
_cell.length_c   1.000
_cell.angle_alpha   90.00
_cell.angle_beta   90.00
_cell.angle_gamma   90.00
#
_symmetry.space_group_name_H-M   'P 1'
#
loop_
_entity.id
_entity.type
_entity.pdbx_description
1 polymer ?
#
loop_
_entity_poly.entity_id
_entity_poly.type
_entity_poly.pdbx_seq_one_letter_code
_entity_poly.pdbx_strand_id
1 'polypeptide(L)'
;MRGRPAAEGTAGGGGEGTGGREPGAGRRISAREIAALTNGRLVGAPDITVSGVAPLDRAGPDDLSFLAAKRYLQYFQQSSAAIVLCKPDLVPEDGTGGPTCRVVVRDPHVALLSVIPVLYPESAWEPGVHRTAVIGAGVVWQDPVAIGPYAVLGRGVRLGKNVRIGAGAVLGDGVELGDEVQLLPHVVCYSGTVVGSRVILHAGVRLGSDGFGYVPGKSGEMPRKIPQVGRCIIGDDVEIGANTTIDRGSVDDTVVGPGTKIDNLVQIGHNCRIGARCLIAGQAGIAGSTHVEDDVFLAGQAGLADHVTIGRGARVTVQGGVIGDIAPGATVSGYPARTHREFLRAQGALYRLAHIVDDLEALVRGTDEPQP
;
A
#
# COMPACT_ATOMS: atom_id res chain seq x y z
N MET A 1 -48.16 22.05 -27.81
CA MET A 1 -47.72 22.63 -29.10
C MET A 1 -46.48 23.46 -28.91
N ARG A 2 -45.50 23.24 -29.75
CA ARG A 2 -44.14 23.76 -29.95
C ARG A 2 -43.10 22.86 -29.26
N GLY A 3 -42.40 22.02 -29.88
CA GLY A 3 -41.66 21.98 -31.13
C GLY A 3 -40.17 22.05 -30.74
N ARG A 4 -39.48 20.88 -30.44
CA ARG A 4 -38.04 20.80 -30.36
C ARG A 4 -37.47 20.60 -31.76
N PRO A 5 -36.39 21.27 -32.17
CA PRO A 5 -35.66 20.90 -33.36
C PRO A 5 -34.68 19.74 -33.05
N ALA A 6 -34.58 18.84 -33.99
CA ALA A 6 -33.59 17.76 -34.06
C ALA A 6 -32.22 18.35 -34.32
N ALA A 7 -31.19 17.80 -33.63
CA ALA A 7 -29.80 18.02 -33.94
C ALA A 7 -29.28 16.82 -34.73
N GLU A 8 -28.76 17.10 -35.89
CA GLU A 8 -28.16 16.17 -36.83
C GLU A 8 -26.87 15.56 -36.27
N GLY A 9 -26.73 14.26 -36.49
CA GLY A 9 -25.53 13.53 -36.21
C GLY A 9 -24.40 13.86 -37.22
N THR A 10 -23.24 14.13 -36.70
CA THR A 10 -22.01 13.99 -37.48
C THR A 10 -21.20 12.83 -36.89
N ALA A 11 -21.11 11.77 -37.69
CA ALA A 11 -20.15 10.71 -37.47
C ALA A 11 -18.76 11.29 -37.78
N GLY A 12 -17.80 11.08 -36.88
CA GLY A 12 -16.42 11.53 -37.04
C GLY A 12 -15.46 10.77 -36.19
N GLY A 13 -14.74 9.85 -36.82
CA GLY A 13 -13.35 9.55 -36.52
C GLY A 13 -13.04 8.84 -35.20
N GLY A 14 -12.75 7.52 -35.31
CA GLY A 14 -11.99 6.80 -34.27
C GLY A 14 -10.60 7.45 -34.12
N GLY A 15 -10.38 8.02 -32.95
CA GLY A 15 -9.08 8.41 -32.47
C GLY A 15 -8.64 7.42 -31.43
N GLU A 16 -7.66 6.58 -31.75
CA GLU A 16 -6.92 5.80 -30.77
C GLU A 16 -6.28 6.78 -29.78
N GLY A 17 -6.84 6.83 -28.59
CA GLY A 17 -6.31 7.61 -27.51
C GLY A 17 -5.02 6.98 -26.98
N THR A 18 -3.89 7.30 -27.59
CA THR A 18 -2.59 7.23 -26.93
C THR A 18 -2.68 8.21 -25.78
N GLY A 19 -2.83 7.69 -24.54
CA GLY A 19 -2.76 8.47 -23.33
C GLY A 19 -1.40 9.17 -23.22
N GLY A 20 -1.29 10.31 -23.90
CA GLY A 20 -0.16 11.20 -23.77
C GLY A 20 -0.12 11.72 -22.34
N ARG A 21 0.85 11.25 -21.56
CA ARG A 21 1.34 12.00 -20.43
C ARG A 21 1.79 13.35 -20.99
N GLU A 22 1.15 14.45 -20.53
CA GLU A 22 1.78 15.76 -20.68
C GLU A 22 3.18 15.64 -20.09
N PRO A 23 4.24 16.02 -20.82
CA PRO A 23 5.57 16.07 -20.24
C PRO A 23 5.55 17.19 -19.20
N GLY A 24 5.26 16.84 -17.94
CA GLY A 24 5.72 17.65 -16.83
C GLY A 24 7.20 17.84 -17.08
N ALA A 25 7.72 19.06 -16.97
CA ALA A 25 9.10 19.42 -17.25
C ALA A 25 10.05 18.64 -16.31
N GLY A 26 10.17 17.32 -16.54
CA GLY A 26 11.09 16.44 -15.85
C GLY A 26 12.51 16.86 -16.15
N ARG A 27 13.36 16.88 -15.16
CA ARG A 27 14.79 17.10 -15.32
C ARG A 27 15.33 16.04 -16.27
N ARG A 28 16.05 16.45 -17.30
CA ARG A 28 16.80 15.49 -18.14
C ARG A 28 18.06 15.08 -17.39
N ILE A 29 18.35 13.78 -17.38
CA ILE A 29 19.59 13.23 -16.80
C ILE A 29 20.29 12.36 -17.84
N SER A 30 21.61 12.39 -17.83
CA SER A 30 22.45 11.63 -18.76
C SER A 30 22.72 10.20 -18.25
N ALA A 31 23.13 9.32 -19.18
CA ALA A 31 23.57 7.97 -18.85
C ALA A 31 24.73 7.97 -17.85
N ARG A 32 25.63 8.95 -17.97
CA ARG A 32 26.73 9.17 -17.01
C ARG A 32 26.22 9.49 -15.61
N GLU A 33 25.26 10.40 -15.48
CA GLU A 33 24.63 10.74 -14.19
C GLU A 33 23.90 9.54 -13.59
N ILE A 34 23.16 8.78 -14.40
CA ILE A 34 22.48 7.56 -13.97
C ILE A 34 23.49 6.53 -13.44
N ALA A 35 24.58 6.31 -14.17
CA ALA A 35 25.64 5.40 -13.75
C ALA A 35 26.27 5.83 -12.42
N ALA A 36 26.50 7.13 -12.23
CA ALA A 36 27.02 7.68 -10.97
C ALA A 36 26.01 7.51 -9.81
N LEU A 37 24.74 7.85 -10.01
CA LEU A 37 23.67 7.75 -9.01
C LEU A 37 23.46 6.30 -8.54
N THR A 38 23.62 5.34 -9.45
CA THR A 38 23.32 3.92 -9.20
C THR A 38 24.58 3.09 -8.89
N ASN A 39 25.74 3.71 -8.90
CA ASN A 39 27.07 3.04 -8.85
C ASN A 39 27.15 1.90 -9.90
N GLY A 40 26.56 2.13 -11.08
CA GLY A 40 26.45 1.18 -12.16
C GLY A 40 27.58 1.33 -13.20
N ARG A 41 27.90 0.24 -13.92
CA ARG A 41 28.83 0.26 -15.06
C ARG A 41 28.10 0.71 -16.32
N LEU A 42 28.55 1.83 -16.90
CA LEU A 42 27.99 2.35 -18.15
C LEU A 42 28.56 1.57 -19.35
N VAL A 43 27.68 1.19 -20.27
CA VAL A 43 28.00 0.64 -21.59
C VAL A 43 27.25 1.48 -22.63
N GLY A 44 27.95 2.01 -23.61
CA GLY A 44 27.40 2.89 -24.64
C GLY A 44 27.72 4.37 -24.42
N ALA A 45 26.98 5.25 -25.10
CA ALA A 45 27.27 6.67 -25.15
C ALA A 45 26.90 7.37 -23.84
N PRO A 46 27.84 8.07 -23.16
CA PRO A 46 27.61 8.66 -21.83
C PRO A 46 26.69 9.87 -21.80
N ASP A 47 26.54 10.53 -22.93
CA ASP A 47 25.82 11.82 -23.05
C ASP A 47 24.37 11.67 -23.52
N ILE A 48 23.90 10.43 -23.75
CA ILE A 48 22.47 10.14 -24.00
C ILE A 48 21.69 10.56 -22.75
N THR A 49 20.59 11.30 -22.95
CA THR A 49 19.76 11.82 -21.88
C THR A 49 18.35 11.25 -21.94
N VAL A 50 17.72 11.11 -20.77
CA VAL A 50 16.32 10.71 -20.62
C VAL A 50 15.56 11.73 -19.79
N SER A 51 14.25 11.80 -19.99
CA SER A 51 13.32 12.65 -19.24
C SER A 51 12.15 11.85 -18.62
N GLY A 52 12.08 10.56 -18.91
CA GLY A 52 11.03 9.68 -18.42
C GLY A 52 11.51 8.30 -18.04
N VAL A 53 10.62 7.52 -17.43
CA VAL A 53 10.77 6.09 -17.16
C VAL A 53 9.57 5.36 -17.73
N ALA A 54 9.81 4.32 -18.51
CA ALA A 54 8.74 3.50 -19.09
C ALA A 54 9.11 2.01 -19.10
N PRO A 55 8.10 1.10 -19.11
CA PRO A 55 8.33 -0.32 -19.34
C PRO A 55 8.99 -0.60 -20.71
N LEU A 56 9.76 -1.68 -20.82
CA LEU A 56 10.53 -2.04 -22.03
C LEU A 56 9.69 -2.08 -23.31
N ASP A 57 8.45 -2.54 -23.22
CA ASP A 57 7.52 -2.70 -24.34
C ASP A 57 6.91 -1.37 -24.85
N ARG A 58 7.04 -0.30 -24.08
CA ARG A 58 6.44 1.03 -24.37
C ARG A 58 7.43 2.19 -24.28
N ALA A 59 8.68 1.90 -23.92
CA ALA A 59 9.71 2.91 -23.79
C ALA A 59 10.11 3.50 -25.15
N GLY A 60 10.19 4.82 -25.20
CA GLY A 60 10.63 5.60 -26.34
C GLY A 60 12.08 6.11 -26.22
N PRO A 61 12.51 6.92 -27.20
CA PRO A 61 13.88 7.41 -27.29
C PRO A 61 14.27 8.44 -26.21
N ASP A 62 13.33 8.88 -25.40
CA ASP A 62 13.56 9.78 -24.26
C ASP A 62 13.36 9.07 -22.91
N ASP A 63 13.18 7.75 -22.91
CA ASP A 63 12.86 7.00 -21.69
C ASP A 63 14.04 6.17 -21.18
N LEU A 64 14.16 6.12 -19.87
CA LEU A 64 14.86 5.08 -19.13
C LEU A 64 13.94 3.87 -18.98
N SER A 65 14.47 2.67 -19.20
CA SER A 65 13.77 1.43 -18.87
C SER A 65 14.63 0.51 -18.01
N PHE A 66 14.12 -0.68 -17.67
CA PHE A 66 14.87 -1.62 -16.84
C PHE A 66 14.57 -3.07 -17.19
N LEU A 67 15.61 -3.91 -17.13
CA LEU A 67 15.56 -5.36 -17.34
C LEU A 67 16.00 -6.08 -16.05
N ALA A 68 15.04 -6.58 -15.29
CA ALA A 68 15.30 -7.24 -14.01
C ALA A 68 15.14 -8.77 -14.03
N ALA A 69 14.52 -9.35 -15.08
CA ALA A 69 14.27 -10.80 -15.17
C ALA A 69 14.31 -11.31 -16.62
N LYS A 70 14.73 -12.57 -16.80
CA LYS A 70 14.87 -13.26 -18.11
C LYS A 70 13.59 -13.25 -18.95
N ARG A 71 12.43 -13.35 -18.32
CA ARG A 71 11.13 -13.34 -19.01
C ARG A 71 10.86 -12.07 -19.83
N TYR A 72 11.58 -10.99 -19.56
CA TYR A 72 11.43 -9.72 -20.27
C TYR A 72 12.45 -9.50 -21.40
N LEU A 73 13.34 -10.46 -21.68
CA LEU A 73 14.37 -10.36 -22.71
C LEU A 73 13.80 -10.10 -24.11
N GLN A 74 12.66 -10.69 -24.44
CA GLN A 74 11.99 -10.45 -25.73
C GLN A 74 11.60 -8.97 -25.91
N TYR A 75 11.13 -8.33 -24.86
CA TYR A 75 10.78 -6.90 -24.89
C TYR A 75 12.02 -6.02 -24.93
N PHE A 76 13.10 -6.44 -24.25
CA PHE A 76 14.38 -5.74 -24.30
C PHE A 76 14.94 -5.68 -25.72
N GLN A 77 14.88 -6.77 -26.47
CA GLN A 77 15.41 -6.84 -27.85
C GLN A 77 14.66 -5.88 -28.81
N GLN A 78 13.41 -5.59 -28.54
CA GLN A 78 12.53 -4.74 -29.36
C GLN A 78 12.36 -3.33 -28.81
N SER A 79 12.91 -3.05 -27.64
CA SER A 79 12.71 -1.78 -26.94
C SER A 79 13.40 -0.62 -27.65
N SER A 80 12.71 0.52 -27.72
CA SER A 80 13.24 1.80 -28.21
C SER A 80 13.76 2.69 -27.07
N ALA A 81 13.89 2.16 -25.83
CA ALA A 81 14.41 2.92 -24.71
C ALA A 81 15.79 3.51 -24.98
N ALA A 82 16.00 4.77 -24.64
CA ALA A 82 17.30 5.41 -24.79
C ALA A 82 18.36 4.78 -23.90
N ILE A 83 17.99 4.47 -22.64
CA ILE A 83 18.88 3.88 -21.64
C ILE A 83 18.15 2.73 -20.93
N VAL A 84 18.84 1.63 -20.62
CA VAL A 84 18.28 0.52 -19.85
C VAL A 84 19.16 0.18 -18.65
N LEU A 85 18.56 0.16 -17.45
CA LEU A 85 19.15 -0.48 -16.27
C LEU A 85 19.03 -2.00 -16.42
N CYS A 86 20.12 -2.74 -16.30
CA CYS A 86 20.08 -4.19 -16.47
C CYS A 86 21.00 -4.92 -15.48
N LYS A 87 20.65 -6.19 -15.18
CA LYS A 87 21.52 -7.07 -14.41
C LYS A 87 22.68 -7.59 -15.28
N PRO A 88 23.85 -7.85 -14.68
CA PRO A 88 25.04 -8.33 -15.41
C PRO A 88 24.80 -9.64 -16.20
N ASP A 89 23.99 -10.53 -15.66
CA ASP A 89 23.72 -11.87 -16.19
C ASP A 89 22.60 -11.92 -17.24
N LEU A 90 21.97 -10.78 -17.55
CA LEU A 90 20.80 -10.74 -18.45
C LEU A 90 21.12 -10.23 -19.83
N VAL A 91 22.24 -9.52 -20.03
CA VAL A 91 22.57 -8.85 -21.29
C VAL A 91 24.02 -9.15 -21.66
N PRO A 92 24.33 -9.51 -22.94
CA PRO A 92 25.67 -9.72 -23.41
C PRO A 92 26.55 -8.48 -23.21
N GLU A 93 27.81 -8.69 -22.81
CA GLU A 93 28.77 -7.60 -22.57
C GLU A 93 29.17 -6.86 -23.85
N ASP A 94 29.11 -7.55 -24.99
CA ASP A 94 29.42 -7.02 -26.33
C ASP A 94 28.40 -6.02 -26.86
N GLY A 95 27.30 -5.81 -26.12
CA GLY A 95 26.28 -4.85 -26.52
C GLY A 95 25.33 -5.35 -27.61
N THR A 96 25.36 -6.61 -27.99
CA THR A 96 24.48 -7.14 -29.03
C THR A 96 23.03 -7.27 -28.54
N GLY A 97 22.08 -6.92 -29.44
CA GLY A 97 20.64 -6.97 -29.21
C GLY A 97 20.09 -5.88 -28.26
N GLY A 98 18.96 -5.28 -28.63
CA GLY A 98 18.27 -4.24 -27.87
C GLY A 98 18.99 -2.88 -27.75
N PRO A 99 18.60 -2.03 -26.81
CA PRO A 99 19.15 -0.70 -26.60
C PRO A 99 20.67 -0.71 -26.39
N THR A 100 21.38 0.18 -27.08
CA THR A 100 22.84 0.23 -27.05
C THR A 100 23.41 0.93 -25.82
N CYS A 101 22.65 1.83 -25.18
CA CYS A 101 23.07 2.49 -23.95
C CYS A 101 22.47 1.76 -22.74
N ARG A 102 23.36 1.29 -21.88
CA ARG A 102 22.99 0.45 -20.72
C ARG A 102 23.76 0.88 -19.50
N VAL A 103 23.11 0.81 -18.35
CA VAL A 103 23.77 0.92 -17.07
C VAL A 103 23.58 -0.40 -16.33
N VAL A 104 24.69 -1.14 -16.21
CA VAL A 104 24.70 -2.46 -15.57
C VAL A 104 24.77 -2.27 -14.06
N VAL A 105 23.74 -2.75 -13.36
CA VAL A 105 23.55 -2.61 -11.91
C VAL A 105 23.22 -3.95 -11.28
N ARG A 106 23.53 -4.09 -9.98
CA ARG A 106 23.23 -5.32 -9.24
C ARG A 106 21.71 -5.60 -9.18
N ASP A 107 20.92 -4.57 -8.93
CA ASP A 107 19.45 -4.66 -8.90
C ASP A 107 18.82 -3.41 -9.54
N PRO A 108 18.20 -3.55 -10.73
CA PRO A 108 17.54 -2.44 -11.42
C PRO A 108 16.41 -1.76 -10.64
N HIS A 109 15.67 -2.51 -9.79
CA HIS A 109 14.60 -1.91 -8.98
C HIS A 109 15.18 -1.01 -7.88
N VAL A 110 16.25 -1.45 -7.23
CA VAL A 110 16.96 -0.62 -6.23
C VAL A 110 17.59 0.60 -6.89
N ALA A 111 18.16 0.45 -8.08
CA ALA A 111 18.72 1.56 -8.85
C ALA A 111 17.67 2.63 -9.19
N LEU A 112 16.44 2.24 -9.52
CA LEU A 112 15.35 3.17 -9.78
C LEU A 112 15.02 4.06 -8.57
N LEU A 113 15.21 3.59 -7.35
CA LEU A 113 14.99 4.40 -6.14
C LEU A 113 15.87 5.67 -6.10
N SER A 114 17.06 5.60 -6.70
CA SER A 114 17.97 6.74 -6.78
C SER A 114 17.70 7.63 -8.00
N VAL A 115 17.13 7.08 -9.07
CA VAL A 115 16.95 7.78 -10.35
C VAL A 115 15.61 8.48 -10.43
N ILE A 116 14.52 7.82 -10.00
CA ILE A 116 13.16 8.36 -10.10
C ILE A 116 13.00 9.71 -9.39
N PRO A 117 13.50 9.93 -8.16
CA PRO A 117 13.38 11.24 -7.50
C PRO A 117 14.12 12.39 -8.23
N VAL A 118 15.14 12.07 -9.01
CA VAL A 118 15.88 13.06 -9.80
C VAL A 118 15.12 13.42 -11.08
N LEU A 119 14.51 12.43 -11.74
CA LEU A 119 13.68 12.63 -12.93
C LEU A 119 12.34 13.31 -12.60
N TYR A 120 11.74 12.94 -11.47
CA TYR A 120 10.44 13.41 -11.01
C TYR A 120 10.59 14.02 -9.60
N PRO A 121 11.24 15.17 -9.49
CA PRO A 121 11.37 15.82 -8.18
C PRO A 121 9.98 16.18 -7.65
N GLU A 122 9.79 15.96 -6.35
CA GLU A 122 8.58 16.44 -5.69
C GLU A 122 8.45 17.94 -5.88
N SER A 123 7.22 18.40 -6.11
CA SER A 123 6.94 19.83 -6.14
C SER A 123 7.37 20.46 -4.83
N ALA A 124 8.11 21.56 -4.91
CA ALA A 124 8.49 22.31 -3.73
C ALA A 124 7.21 22.70 -2.98
N TRP A 125 7.15 22.39 -1.71
CA TRP A 125 6.08 22.87 -0.86
C TRP A 125 6.45 24.24 -0.26
N GLU A 126 5.47 25.12 -0.14
CA GLU A 126 5.68 26.41 0.45
C GLU A 126 5.26 26.38 1.92
N PRO A 127 6.18 26.74 2.86
CA PRO A 127 5.82 26.86 4.25
C PRO A 127 4.77 27.95 4.46
N GLY A 128 3.90 27.74 5.41
CA GLY A 128 2.91 28.74 5.80
C GLY A 128 1.55 28.12 6.15
N VAL A 129 0.69 28.95 6.71
CA VAL A 129 -0.68 28.59 7.08
C VAL A 129 -1.64 29.23 6.11
N HIS A 130 -2.41 28.44 5.38
CA HIS A 130 -3.39 28.97 4.45
C HIS A 130 -4.49 29.73 5.20
N ARG A 131 -4.94 30.87 4.65
CA ARG A 131 -5.92 31.78 5.29
C ARG A 131 -7.27 31.15 5.65
N THR A 132 -7.63 30.04 5.03
CA THR A 132 -8.88 29.31 5.30
C THR A 132 -8.69 28.16 6.28
N ALA A 133 -7.48 27.92 6.79
CA ALA A 133 -7.26 26.93 7.84
C ALA A 133 -7.83 27.42 9.17
N VAL A 134 -8.39 26.49 9.94
CA VAL A 134 -8.91 26.76 11.29
C VAL A 134 -7.94 26.21 12.32
N ILE A 135 -7.40 27.07 13.16
CA ILE A 135 -6.39 26.70 14.17
C ILE A 135 -7.02 26.85 15.56
N GLY A 136 -7.10 25.73 16.29
CA GLY A 136 -7.64 25.67 17.64
C GLY A 136 -6.73 26.35 18.69
N ALA A 137 -7.27 26.59 19.85
CA ALA A 137 -6.52 27.17 20.96
C ALA A 137 -5.40 26.25 21.44
N GLY A 138 -4.22 26.80 21.72
CA GLY A 138 -3.07 26.06 22.25
C GLY A 138 -2.37 25.15 21.25
N VAL A 139 -2.63 25.30 19.96
CA VAL A 139 -1.87 24.62 18.90
C VAL A 139 -0.44 25.17 18.88
N VAL A 140 0.53 24.26 18.83
CA VAL A 140 1.96 24.60 18.73
C VAL A 140 2.62 23.80 17.61
N TRP A 141 3.60 24.40 16.93
CA TRP A 141 4.41 23.74 15.93
C TRP A 141 5.86 24.20 15.93
N GLN A 142 6.71 23.42 15.29
CA GLN A 142 8.10 23.77 15.03
C GLN A 142 8.27 24.09 13.55
N ASP A 143 8.71 25.30 13.22
CA ASP A 143 8.91 25.72 11.84
C ASP A 143 10.05 24.95 11.14
N PRO A 144 9.96 24.76 9.80
CA PRO A 144 8.84 25.16 8.93
C PRO A 144 7.69 24.17 8.93
N VAL A 145 6.45 24.66 8.76
CA VAL A 145 5.24 23.84 8.51
C VAL A 145 4.46 24.38 7.32
N ALA A 146 3.69 23.51 6.65
CA ALA A 146 2.70 23.93 5.67
C ALA A 146 1.32 23.41 6.06
N ILE A 147 0.35 24.31 6.22
CA ILE A 147 -1.04 23.97 6.55
C ILE A 147 -1.94 24.43 5.42
N GLY A 148 -2.48 23.48 4.68
CA GLY A 148 -3.26 23.68 3.47
C GLY A 148 -4.66 24.28 3.70
N PRO A 149 -5.36 24.62 2.60
CA PRO A 149 -6.68 25.24 2.67
C PRO A 149 -7.70 24.31 3.34
N TYR A 150 -8.58 24.91 4.15
CA TYR A 150 -9.66 24.24 4.87
C TYR A 150 -9.20 23.13 5.85
N ALA A 151 -7.90 23.08 6.19
CA ALA A 151 -7.44 22.22 7.26
C ALA A 151 -7.99 22.71 8.61
N VAL A 152 -8.35 21.77 9.49
CA VAL A 152 -8.87 22.07 10.82
C VAL A 152 -7.97 21.39 11.86
N LEU A 153 -7.37 22.19 12.74
CA LEU A 153 -6.57 21.73 13.86
C LEU A 153 -7.34 21.99 15.17
N GLY A 154 -7.63 20.96 15.91
CA GLY A 154 -8.29 21.01 17.22
C GLY A 154 -7.40 21.65 18.28
N ARG A 155 -7.90 21.73 19.50
CA ARG A 155 -7.20 22.34 20.64
C ARG A 155 -5.97 21.52 21.02
N GLY A 156 -4.86 22.22 21.31
CA GLY A 156 -3.66 21.60 21.86
C GLY A 156 -2.93 20.64 20.89
N VAL A 157 -3.21 20.72 19.58
CA VAL A 157 -2.47 19.96 18.56
C VAL A 157 -1.00 20.36 18.58
N ARG A 158 -0.11 19.38 18.45
CA ARG A 158 1.34 19.57 18.42
C ARG A 158 1.92 19.05 17.11
N LEU A 159 2.70 19.88 16.42
CA LEU A 159 3.36 19.51 15.17
C LEU A 159 4.88 19.65 15.31
N GLY A 160 5.62 18.63 14.85
CA GLY A 160 7.06 18.68 14.68
C GLY A 160 7.49 19.58 13.51
N LYS A 161 8.77 19.49 13.15
CA LYS A 161 9.37 20.23 12.03
C LYS A 161 8.98 19.65 10.69
N ASN A 162 8.93 20.50 9.67
CA ASN A 162 8.66 20.09 8.28
C ASN A 162 7.34 19.34 8.07
N VAL A 163 6.37 19.53 8.96
CA VAL A 163 5.04 18.91 8.82
C VAL A 163 4.27 19.58 7.69
N ARG A 164 3.65 18.74 6.86
CA ARG A 164 2.82 19.15 5.72
C ARG A 164 1.40 18.64 5.91
N ILE A 165 0.43 19.53 6.00
CA ILE A 165 -0.99 19.21 6.17
C ILE A 165 -1.76 19.58 4.91
N GLY A 166 -2.28 18.58 4.22
CA GLY A 166 -3.04 18.71 2.99
C GLY A 166 -4.40 19.40 3.17
N ALA A 167 -4.98 19.80 2.06
CA ALA A 167 -6.29 20.47 2.03
C ALA A 167 -7.39 19.61 2.71
N GLY A 168 -8.22 20.27 3.54
CA GLY A 168 -9.35 19.62 4.20
C GLY A 168 -8.97 18.52 5.21
N ALA A 169 -7.72 18.41 5.63
CA ALA A 169 -7.33 17.53 6.70
C ALA A 169 -7.88 18.00 8.05
N VAL A 170 -8.25 17.04 8.91
CA VAL A 170 -8.83 17.36 10.23
C VAL A 170 -8.03 16.64 11.31
N LEU A 171 -7.48 17.40 12.24
CA LEU A 171 -6.79 16.92 13.43
C LEU A 171 -7.65 17.24 14.65
N GLY A 172 -8.10 16.20 15.36
CA GLY A 172 -8.85 16.35 16.61
C GLY A 172 -8.00 16.95 17.75
N ASP A 173 -8.64 17.22 18.89
CA ASP A 173 -7.96 17.80 20.05
C ASP A 173 -6.80 16.91 20.51
N GLY A 174 -5.66 17.53 20.83
CA GLY A 174 -4.50 16.85 21.39
C GLY A 174 -3.78 15.86 20.44
N VAL A 175 -4.01 15.94 19.14
CA VAL A 175 -3.23 15.16 18.16
C VAL A 175 -1.78 15.61 18.16
N GLU A 176 -0.87 14.64 18.13
CA GLU A 176 0.56 14.88 18.06
C GLU A 176 1.14 14.30 16.76
N LEU A 177 1.86 15.11 15.99
CA LEU A 177 2.60 14.70 14.79
C LEU A 177 4.09 14.94 15.00
N GLY A 178 4.91 13.95 14.74
CA GLY A 178 6.37 14.06 14.73
C GLY A 178 6.91 14.89 13.56
N ASP A 179 8.22 14.86 13.37
CA ASP A 179 8.90 15.60 12.31
C ASP A 179 8.64 14.99 10.93
N GLU A 180 8.61 15.81 9.89
CA GLU A 180 8.51 15.40 8.48
C GLU A 180 7.24 14.58 8.15
N VAL A 181 6.18 14.72 8.95
CA VAL A 181 4.90 14.07 8.67
C VAL A 181 4.21 14.74 7.51
N GLN A 182 3.68 13.93 6.59
CA GLN A 182 2.91 14.38 5.44
C GLN A 182 1.48 13.82 5.53
N LEU A 183 0.51 14.72 5.67
CA LEU A 183 -0.90 14.39 5.55
C LEU A 183 -1.41 14.86 4.18
N LEU A 184 -1.84 13.91 3.35
CA LEU A 184 -2.46 14.23 2.06
C LEU A 184 -3.91 14.73 2.29
N PRO A 185 -4.59 15.25 1.25
CA PRO A 185 -5.93 15.84 1.43
C PRO A 185 -6.93 14.91 2.13
N HIS A 186 -7.78 15.52 2.97
CA HIS A 186 -8.88 14.83 3.66
C HIS A 186 -8.48 13.72 4.65
N VAL A 187 -7.24 13.69 5.12
CA VAL A 187 -6.85 12.85 6.26
C VAL A 187 -7.56 13.31 7.53
N VAL A 188 -8.05 12.36 8.33
CA VAL A 188 -8.64 12.65 9.64
C VAL A 188 -7.90 11.88 10.72
N CYS A 189 -7.32 12.62 11.69
CA CYS A 189 -6.80 12.05 12.93
C CYS A 189 -7.75 12.44 14.07
N TYR A 190 -8.38 11.46 14.70
CA TYR A 190 -9.26 11.70 15.85
C TYR A 190 -8.45 12.11 17.07
N SER A 191 -9.14 12.71 18.05
CA SER A 191 -8.52 13.27 19.25
C SER A 191 -7.61 12.26 19.97
N GLY A 192 -6.42 12.73 20.37
CA GLY A 192 -5.42 11.94 21.08
C GLY A 192 -4.61 10.97 20.21
N THR A 193 -4.79 10.98 18.89
CA THR A 193 -3.93 10.21 17.97
C THR A 193 -2.50 10.72 18.04
N VAL A 194 -1.54 9.80 18.06
CA VAL A 194 -0.10 10.08 18.05
C VAL A 194 0.54 9.50 16.80
N VAL A 195 1.27 10.31 16.06
CA VAL A 195 1.95 9.92 14.83
C VAL A 195 3.44 10.26 14.95
N GLY A 196 4.29 9.27 14.74
CA GLY A 196 5.74 9.41 14.74
C GLY A 196 6.28 10.28 13.62
N SER A 197 7.58 10.26 13.41
CA SER A 197 8.26 11.07 12.40
C SER A 197 8.34 10.39 11.03
N ARG A 198 8.44 11.18 9.95
CA ARG A 198 8.57 10.72 8.54
C ARG A 198 7.42 9.80 8.09
N VAL A 199 6.23 10.03 8.65
CA VAL A 199 5.01 9.29 8.31
C VAL A 199 4.31 9.96 7.14
N ILE A 200 3.81 9.13 6.21
CA ILE A 200 2.99 9.58 5.07
C ILE A 200 1.60 8.98 5.21
N LEU A 201 0.59 9.84 5.32
CA LEU A 201 -0.81 9.43 5.31
C LEU A 201 -1.46 9.88 4.00
N HIS A 202 -1.83 8.91 3.16
CA HIS A 202 -2.47 9.19 1.88
C HIS A 202 -3.91 9.69 2.04
N ALA A 203 -4.46 10.24 0.95
CA ALA A 203 -5.76 10.91 0.98
C ALA A 203 -6.86 10.02 1.59
N GLY A 204 -7.66 10.62 2.45
CA GLY A 204 -8.79 9.92 3.04
C GLY A 204 -8.47 8.92 4.17
N VAL A 205 -7.24 8.81 4.65
CA VAL A 205 -6.90 7.99 5.83
C VAL A 205 -7.67 8.46 7.05
N ARG A 206 -8.15 7.53 7.88
CA ARG A 206 -8.81 7.77 9.16
C ARG A 206 -8.06 7.07 10.29
N LEU A 207 -7.53 7.83 11.25
CA LEU A 207 -6.84 7.31 12.43
C LEU A 207 -7.62 7.63 13.68
N GLY A 208 -7.87 6.61 14.51
CA GLY A 208 -8.47 6.75 15.82
C GLY A 208 -9.99 6.83 15.85
N SER A 209 -10.68 6.37 14.79
CA SER A 209 -12.13 6.11 14.84
C SER A 209 -12.47 5.10 15.94
N ASP A 210 -13.69 5.16 16.46
CA ASP A 210 -14.14 4.18 17.46
C ASP A 210 -14.19 2.78 16.86
N GLY A 211 -13.64 1.81 17.58
CA GLY A 211 -13.71 0.39 17.24
C GLY A 211 -15.12 -0.18 17.33
N PHE A 212 -15.33 -1.34 16.73
CA PHE A 212 -16.59 -2.08 16.73
C PHE A 212 -16.77 -2.86 18.03
N GLY A 213 -17.03 -2.14 19.12
CA GLY A 213 -17.24 -2.70 20.46
C GLY A 213 -18.69 -2.54 20.92
N TYR A 214 -19.43 -3.66 21.03
CA TYR A 214 -20.81 -3.66 21.47
C TYR A 214 -21.09 -4.84 22.41
N VAL A 215 -21.88 -4.60 23.45
CA VAL A 215 -22.51 -5.66 24.26
C VAL A 215 -23.80 -6.07 23.58
N PRO A 216 -23.95 -7.33 23.16
CA PRO A 216 -25.22 -7.80 22.58
C PRO A 216 -26.37 -7.57 23.55
N GLY A 217 -27.51 -7.11 23.04
CA GLY A 217 -28.75 -7.06 23.79
C GLY A 217 -29.32 -8.47 24.01
N LYS A 218 -30.13 -8.64 25.06
CA LYS A 218 -31.01 -9.83 25.16
C LYS A 218 -32.07 -9.77 24.06
N SER A 219 -32.82 -10.87 23.88
CA SER A 219 -33.86 -10.94 22.86
C SER A 219 -34.76 -9.70 22.86
N GLY A 220 -34.75 -8.95 21.73
CA GLY A 220 -35.52 -7.71 21.56
C GLY A 220 -34.85 -6.42 22.06
N GLU A 221 -33.69 -6.50 22.72
CA GLU A 221 -32.93 -5.32 23.17
C GLU A 221 -31.88 -4.92 22.12
N MET A 222 -31.62 -3.61 22.01
CA MET A 222 -30.56 -3.10 21.12
C MET A 222 -29.17 -3.38 21.69
N PRO A 223 -28.17 -3.64 20.83
CA PRO A 223 -26.76 -3.69 21.24
C PRO A 223 -26.34 -2.36 21.87
N ARG A 224 -25.58 -2.42 22.98
CA ARG A 224 -25.08 -1.23 23.67
C ARG A 224 -23.60 -1.01 23.34
N LYS A 225 -23.28 0.21 22.88
CA LYS A 225 -21.89 0.58 22.55
C LYS A 225 -21.00 0.60 23.78
N ILE A 226 -19.82 0.02 23.66
CA ILE A 226 -18.72 0.15 24.63
C ILE A 226 -17.95 1.42 24.27
N PRO A 227 -17.81 2.41 25.17
CA PRO A 227 -16.99 3.59 24.93
C PRO A 227 -15.54 3.21 24.59
N GLN A 228 -14.96 3.89 23.63
CA GLN A 228 -13.58 3.66 23.18
C GLN A 228 -12.72 4.82 23.66
N VAL A 229 -11.81 4.57 24.64
CA VAL A 229 -11.04 5.61 25.33
C VAL A 229 -9.53 5.53 25.09
N GLY A 230 -9.05 4.44 24.47
CA GLY A 230 -7.65 4.28 24.08
C GLY A 230 -7.29 5.20 22.89
N ARG A 231 -6.06 5.13 22.46
CA ARG A 231 -5.51 5.95 21.38
C ARG A 231 -5.21 5.11 20.13
N CYS A 232 -4.89 5.79 19.03
CA CYS A 232 -4.23 5.24 17.88
C CYS A 232 -2.81 5.80 17.84
N ILE A 233 -1.80 4.92 17.82
CA ILE A 233 -0.38 5.29 17.86
C ILE A 233 0.30 4.72 16.62
N ILE A 234 0.90 5.59 15.82
CA ILE A 234 1.63 5.25 14.59
C ILE A 234 3.12 5.51 14.82
N GLY A 235 3.95 4.51 14.59
CA GLY A 235 5.42 4.62 14.69
C GLY A 235 6.05 5.43 13.56
N ASP A 236 7.37 5.62 13.65
CA ASP A 236 8.17 6.34 12.65
C ASP A 236 8.21 5.60 11.30
N ASP A 237 8.41 6.34 10.21
CA ASP A 237 8.61 5.80 8.85
C ASP A 237 7.44 4.93 8.32
N VAL A 238 6.25 5.03 8.93
CA VAL A 238 5.04 4.34 8.47
C VAL A 238 4.45 5.07 7.28
N GLU A 239 3.95 4.30 6.31
CA GLU A 239 3.17 4.83 5.19
C GLU A 239 1.83 4.14 5.11
N ILE A 240 0.74 4.92 5.00
CA ILE A 240 -0.64 4.41 5.01
C ILE A 240 -1.38 4.88 3.77
N GLY A 241 -1.82 3.92 2.96
CA GLY A 241 -2.53 4.11 1.71
C GLY A 241 -3.92 4.73 1.86
N ALA A 242 -4.44 5.22 0.74
CA ALA A 242 -5.68 5.99 0.69
C ALA A 242 -6.89 5.23 1.25
N ASN A 243 -7.74 5.96 1.99
CA ASN A 243 -8.98 5.45 2.60
C ASN A 243 -8.79 4.26 3.55
N THR A 244 -7.59 4.01 4.06
CA THR A 244 -7.33 3.06 5.14
C THR A 244 -7.84 3.62 6.46
N THR A 245 -8.46 2.75 7.26
CA THR A 245 -9.01 3.11 8.58
C THR A 245 -8.33 2.28 9.67
N ILE A 246 -7.86 2.95 10.73
CA ILE A 246 -7.27 2.33 11.91
C ILE A 246 -8.04 2.82 13.14
N ASP A 247 -8.71 1.89 13.80
CA ASP A 247 -9.52 2.22 14.97
C ASP A 247 -8.64 2.50 16.18
N ARG A 248 -9.15 3.31 17.10
CA ARG A 248 -8.55 3.51 18.42
C ARG A 248 -8.72 2.27 19.28
N GLY A 249 -7.90 2.12 20.29
CA GLY A 249 -8.13 1.08 21.27
C GLY A 249 -9.37 1.33 22.14
N SER A 250 -9.95 0.27 22.65
CA SER A 250 -11.10 0.39 23.55
C SER A 250 -10.68 0.93 24.94
N VAL A 251 -9.80 0.24 25.63
CA VAL A 251 -9.24 0.64 26.93
C VAL A 251 -7.73 0.85 26.83
N ASP A 252 -7.05 0.02 26.06
CA ASP A 252 -5.62 0.14 25.71
C ASP A 252 -5.49 0.74 24.30
N ASP A 253 -4.28 0.98 23.82
CA ASP A 253 -4.02 1.63 22.53
C ASP A 253 -4.02 0.63 21.36
N THR A 254 -4.36 1.09 20.16
CA THR A 254 -4.02 0.43 18.88
C THR A 254 -2.68 0.99 18.40
N VAL A 255 -1.74 0.11 18.06
CA VAL A 255 -0.36 0.50 17.77
C VAL A 255 0.10 -0.07 16.41
N VAL A 256 0.73 0.77 15.60
CA VAL A 256 1.44 0.37 14.37
C VAL A 256 2.93 0.65 14.55
N GLY A 257 3.75 -0.39 14.45
CA GLY A 257 5.20 -0.33 14.61
C GLY A 257 5.92 0.38 13.44
N PRO A 258 7.16 0.83 13.68
CA PRO A 258 7.88 1.66 12.73
C PRO A 258 8.21 0.94 11.42
N GLY A 259 8.29 1.71 10.33
CA GLY A 259 8.63 1.22 9.00
C GLY A 259 7.57 0.36 8.30
N THR A 260 6.42 0.14 8.94
CA THR A 260 5.32 -0.64 8.36
C THR A 260 4.67 0.12 7.20
N LYS A 261 4.35 -0.60 6.11
CA LYS A 261 3.69 -0.08 4.92
C LYS A 261 2.32 -0.71 4.78
N ILE A 262 1.30 0.12 4.72
CA ILE A 262 -0.11 -0.28 4.65
C ILE A 262 -0.69 0.30 3.36
N ASP A 263 -1.25 -0.54 2.53
CA ASP A 263 -1.84 -0.17 1.26
C ASP A 263 -3.26 0.43 1.44
N ASN A 264 -3.91 0.72 0.35
CA ASN A 264 -5.23 1.36 0.30
C ASN A 264 -6.35 0.43 0.82
N LEU A 265 -7.38 1.05 1.42
CA LEU A 265 -8.61 0.36 1.83
C LEU A 265 -8.40 -0.75 2.87
N VAL A 266 -7.37 -0.68 3.67
CA VAL A 266 -7.13 -1.61 4.78
C VAL A 266 -7.95 -1.18 5.99
N GLN A 267 -8.51 -2.17 6.74
CA GLN A 267 -9.14 -1.96 8.04
C GLN A 267 -8.31 -2.60 9.13
N ILE A 268 -7.92 -1.83 10.13
CA ILE A 268 -7.29 -2.32 11.36
C ILE A 268 -8.21 -2.00 12.53
N GLY A 269 -8.69 -3.06 13.20
CA GLY A 269 -9.60 -2.98 14.32
C GLY A 269 -8.93 -2.48 15.61
N HIS A 270 -9.75 -2.22 16.62
CA HIS A 270 -9.33 -1.71 17.93
C HIS A 270 -8.35 -2.65 18.65
N ASN A 271 -7.44 -2.10 19.43
CA ASN A 271 -6.47 -2.84 20.25
C ASN A 271 -5.51 -3.74 19.45
N CYS A 272 -5.43 -3.59 18.14
CA CYS A 272 -4.44 -4.29 17.33
C CYS A 272 -3.02 -3.79 17.65
N ARG A 273 -2.06 -4.72 17.64
CA ARG A 273 -0.64 -4.42 17.75
C ARG A 273 0.06 -4.94 16.50
N ILE A 274 0.40 -4.02 15.62
CA ILE A 274 1.12 -4.32 14.37
C ILE A 274 2.60 -4.04 14.61
N GLY A 275 3.45 -5.01 14.35
CA GLY A 275 4.90 -4.92 14.48
C GLY A 275 5.57 -3.97 13.50
N ALA A 276 6.88 -3.95 13.55
CA ALA A 276 7.71 -3.14 12.65
C ALA A 276 7.87 -3.79 11.26
N ARG A 277 8.08 -2.96 10.22
CA ARG A 277 8.42 -3.38 8.85
C ARG A 277 7.43 -4.37 8.22
N CYS A 278 6.20 -4.42 8.69
CA CYS A 278 5.14 -5.21 8.07
C CYS A 278 4.75 -4.62 6.71
N LEU A 279 4.32 -5.49 5.80
CA LEU A 279 3.74 -5.12 4.52
C LEU A 279 2.30 -5.63 4.46
N ILE A 280 1.33 -4.71 4.44
CA ILE A 280 -0.10 -5.02 4.46
C ILE A 280 -0.72 -4.52 3.18
N ALA A 281 -1.07 -5.44 2.28
CA ALA A 281 -1.61 -5.11 0.97
C ALA A 281 -3.09 -4.75 1.02
N GLY A 282 -3.58 -4.17 -0.07
CA GLY A 282 -4.89 -3.55 -0.18
C GLY A 282 -6.07 -4.43 0.20
N GLN A 283 -7.05 -3.80 0.83
CA GLN A 283 -8.29 -4.44 1.29
C GLN A 283 -8.08 -5.56 2.34
N ALA A 284 -6.92 -5.67 2.98
CA ALA A 284 -6.77 -6.55 4.13
C ALA A 284 -7.63 -6.07 5.30
N GLY A 285 -8.21 -7.01 6.02
CA GLY A 285 -9.02 -6.74 7.22
C GLY A 285 -8.42 -7.43 8.44
N ILE A 286 -8.13 -6.66 9.49
CA ILE A 286 -7.56 -7.14 10.74
C ILE A 286 -8.57 -6.86 11.85
N ALA A 287 -9.15 -7.91 12.42
CA ALA A 287 -10.13 -7.76 13.50
C ALA A 287 -9.45 -7.32 14.82
N GLY A 288 -10.25 -6.88 15.77
CA GLY A 288 -9.77 -6.29 17.01
C GLY A 288 -8.89 -7.22 17.84
N SER A 289 -7.98 -6.64 18.61
CA SER A 289 -7.07 -7.36 19.52
C SER A 289 -6.11 -8.35 18.84
N THR A 290 -5.94 -8.26 17.53
CA THR A 290 -5.00 -9.08 16.78
C THR A 290 -3.57 -8.57 16.99
N HIS A 291 -2.63 -9.50 17.17
CA HIS A 291 -1.20 -9.23 17.29
C HIS A 291 -0.47 -9.69 16.04
N VAL A 292 0.09 -8.76 15.29
CA VAL A 292 0.94 -9.02 14.12
C VAL A 292 2.37 -8.68 14.52
N GLU A 293 3.26 -9.69 14.56
CA GLU A 293 4.67 -9.45 14.87
C GLU A 293 5.43 -8.78 13.73
N ASP A 294 6.73 -8.52 13.92
CA ASP A 294 7.57 -7.83 12.92
C ASP A 294 7.71 -8.60 11.60
N ASP A 295 7.98 -7.87 10.51
CA ASP A 295 8.34 -8.41 9.19
C ASP A 295 7.26 -9.30 8.54
N VAL A 296 6.00 -9.21 8.99
CA VAL A 296 4.87 -9.98 8.46
C VAL A 296 4.41 -9.40 7.11
N PHE A 297 4.02 -10.30 6.21
CA PHE A 297 3.40 -9.94 4.93
C PHE A 297 1.95 -10.42 4.85
N LEU A 298 1.01 -9.50 4.79
CA LEU A 298 -0.41 -9.77 4.51
C LEU A 298 -0.71 -9.39 3.07
N ALA A 299 -1.01 -10.37 2.23
CA ALA A 299 -1.38 -10.11 0.84
C ALA A 299 -2.81 -9.55 0.71
N GLY A 300 -3.16 -9.09 -0.49
CA GLY A 300 -4.44 -8.43 -0.74
C GLY A 300 -5.65 -9.24 -0.29
N GLN A 301 -6.61 -8.55 0.34
CA GLN A 301 -7.85 -9.13 0.86
C GLN A 301 -7.65 -10.25 1.92
N ALA A 302 -6.48 -10.34 2.55
CA ALA A 302 -6.30 -11.23 3.71
C ALA A 302 -7.21 -10.78 4.86
N GLY A 303 -7.86 -11.74 5.52
CA GLY A 303 -8.72 -11.49 6.68
C GLY A 303 -8.18 -12.18 7.92
N LEU A 304 -7.99 -11.44 9.02
CA LEU A 304 -7.56 -11.99 10.30
C LEU A 304 -8.71 -11.90 11.31
N ALA A 305 -9.01 -13.03 11.96
CA ALA A 305 -9.95 -13.05 13.08
C ALA A 305 -9.40 -12.26 14.27
N ASP A 306 -10.27 -11.97 15.22
CA ASP A 306 -9.93 -11.32 16.48
C ASP A 306 -9.05 -12.20 17.37
N HIS A 307 -8.24 -11.56 18.22
CA HIS A 307 -7.41 -12.23 19.22
C HIS A 307 -6.42 -13.28 18.71
N VAL A 308 -6.01 -13.23 17.44
CA VAL A 308 -4.99 -14.13 16.87
C VAL A 308 -3.62 -13.46 16.87
N THR A 309 -2.58 -14.30 16.91
CA THR A 309 -1.18 -13.88 16.76
C THR A 309 -0.61 -14.34 15.42
N ILE A 310 -0.04 -13.41 14.67
CA ILE A 310 0.69 -13.68 13.43
C ILE A 310 2.17 -13.57 13.72
N GLY A 311 2.87 -14.69 13.76
CA GLY A 311 4.28 -14.77 14.14
C GLY A 311 5.21 -14.05 13.16
N ARG A 312 6.35 -13.60 13.68
CA ARG A 312 7.36 -12.82 12.94
C ARG A 312 7.70 -13.42 11.57
N GLY A 313 7.71 -12.59 10.54
CA GLY A 313 8.06 -12.99 9.17
C GLY A 313 7.06 -13.94 8.50
N ALA A 314 5.91 -14.21 9.12
CA ALA A 314 4.86 -15.02 8.51
C ALA A 314 4.25 -14.33 7.29
N ARG A 315 3.68 -15.12 6.41
CA ARG A 315 3.07 -14.66 5.16
C ARG A 315 1.66 -15.21 5.02
N VAL A 316 0.68 -14.32 4.89
CA VAL A 316 -0.71 -14.70 4.55
C VAL A 316 -0.91 -14.36 3.08
N THR A 317 -1.25 -15.37 2.26
CA THR A 317 -1.43 -15.16 0.82
C THR A 317 -2.76 -14.46 0.50
N VAL A 318 -2.94 -14.09 -0.77
CA VAL A 318 -4.14 -13.39 -1.26
C VAL A 318 -5.42 -14.10 -0.78
N GLN A 319 -6.33 -13.32 -0.19
CA GLN A 319 -7.62 -13.80 0.34
C GLN A 319 -7.49 -14.91 1.41
N GLY A 320 -6.33 -15.03 2.06
CA GLY A 320 -6.16 -15.97 3.17
C GLY A 320 -7.02 -15.56 4.37
N GLY A 321 -7.88 -16.46 4.83
CA GLY A 321 -8.68 -16.29 6.05
C GLY A 321 -7.99 -16.97 7.24
N VAL A 322 -7.55 -16.20 8.21
CA VAL A 322 -6.85 -16.68 9.40
C VAL A 322 -7.80 -16.67 10.59
N ILE A 323 -8.03 -17.83 11.19
CA ILE A 323 -8.92 -18.01 12.35
C ILE A 323 -8.20 -18.50 13.60
N GLY A 324 -6.87 -18.59 13.59
CA GLY A 324 -6.03 -19.02 14.71
C GLY A 324 -4.60 -18.53 14.52
N ASP A 325 -3.75 -18.77 15.50
CA ASP A 325 -2.36 -18.30 15.50
C ASP A 325 -1.53 -18.89 14.37
N ILE A 326 -0.65 -18.05 13.81
CA ILE A 326 0.28 -18.45 12.75
C ILE A 326 1.71 -18.41 13.29
N ALA A 327 2.42 -19.53 13.15
CA ALA A 327 3.79 -19.65 13.61
C ALA A 327 4.75 -18.70 12.85
N PRO A 328 5.85 -18.24 13.50
CA PRO A 328 6.85 -17.41 12.84
C PRO A 328 7.39 -18.02 11.54
N GLY A 329 7.54 -17.21 10.50
CA GLY A 329 8.04 -17.62 9.18
C GLY A 329 7.11 -18.50 8.36
N ALA A 330 5.95 -18.90 8.88
CA ALA A 330 5.01 -19.76 8.16
C ALA A 330 4.34 -19.00 7.00
N THR A 331 4.04 -19.73 5.92
CA THR A 331 3.22 -19.22 4.82
C THR A 331 1.90 -19.97 4.80
N VAL A 332 0.78 -19.24 4.89
CA VAL A 332 -0.58 -19.81 4.91
C VAL A 332 -1.40 -19.30 3.73
N SER A 333 -2.31 -20.16 3.24
CA SER A 333 -3.13 -19.89 2.06
C SER A 333 -4.54 -20.43 2.27
N GLY A 334 -5.57 -19.68 1.85
CA GLY A 334 -6.97 -20.12 1.90
C GLY A 334 -7.69 -20.11 0.56
N TYR A 335 -6.99 -19.86 -0.55
CA TYR A 335 -7.54 -19.72 -1.89
C TYR A 335 -6.51 -20.23 -2.92
N PRO A 336 -6.78 -20.75 -4.11
CA PRO A 336 -6.86 -19.92 -5.30
C PRO A 336 -8.17 -20.06 -6.09
N ALA A 337 -8.47 -19.07 -6.94
CA ALA A 337 -9.53 -19.16 -7.94
C ALA A 337 -9.23 -20.29 -8.93
N ARG A 338 -10.29 -21.05 -9.28
CA ARG A 338 -10.25 -22.13 -10.28
C ARG A 338 -11.28 -21.83 -11.35
N THR A 339 -11.28 -22.58 -12.45
CA THR A 339 -12.40 -22.46 -13.41
C THR A 339 -13.71 -22.78 -12.69
N HIS A 340 -14.79 -22.08 -13.04
CA HIS A 340 -16.09 -22.24 -12.37
C HIS A 340 -16.55 -23.70 -12.32
N ARG A 341 -16.34 -24.45 -13.41
CA ARG A 341 -16.69 -25.87 -13.50
C ARG A 341 -15.85 -26.74 -12.54
N GLU A 342 -14.55 -26.46 -12.41
CA GLU A 342 -13.67 -27.18 -11.46
C GLU A 342 -14.04 -26.85 -10.01
N PHE A 343 -14.33 -25.57 -9.72
CA PHE A 343 -14.77 -25.15 -8.40
C PHE A 343 -16.06 -25.88 -7.98
N LEU A 344 -17.09 -25.86 -8.81
CA LEU A 344 -18.36 -26.55 -8.52
C LEU A 344 -18.19 -28.05 -8.34
N ARG A 345 -17.31 -28.69 -9.15
CA ARG A 345 -17.01 -30.13 -9.02
C ARG A 345 -16.31 -30.43 -7.69
N ALA A 346 -15.33 -29.62 -7.31
CA ALA A 346 -14.62 -29.77 -6.04
C ALA A 346 -15.55 -29.57 -4.84
N GLN A 347 -16.39 -28.52 -4.86
CA GLN A 347 -17.37 -28.28 -3.81
C GLN A 347 -18.39 -29.42 -3.69
N GLY A 348 -18.94 -29.89 -4.81
CA GLY A 348 -19.88 -31.02 -4.80
C GLY A 348 -19.24 -32.33 -4.32
N ALA A 349 -17.94 -32.53 -4.55
CA ALA A 349 -17.21 -33.65 -4.00
C ALA A 349 -17.01 -33.56 -2.48
N LEU A 350 -16.66 -32.35 -2.00
CA LEU A 350 -16.49 -32.06 -0.57
C LEU A 350 -17.78 -32.29 0.21
N TYR A 351 -18.90 -31.77 -0.30
CA TYR A 351 -20.21 -31.98 0.34
C TYR A 351 -20.60 -33.47 0.41
N ARG A 352 -20.36 -34.23 -0.66
CA ARG A 352 -20.61 -35.70 -0.61
C ARG A 352 -19.71 -36.37 0.39
N LEU A 353 -18.44 -36.04 0.44
CA LEU A 353 -17.48 -36.61 1.39
C LEU A 353 -17.90 -36.32 2.85
N ALA A 354 -18.36 -35.10 3.14
CA ALA A 354 -18.85 -34.72 4.46
C ALA A 354 -20.02 -35.59 4.97
N HIS A 355 -20.86 -36.11 4.06
CA HIS A 355 -21.97 -36.97 4.42
C HIS A 355 -21.58 -38.45 4.65
N ILE A 356 -20.41 -38.88 4.21
CA ILE A 356 -19.97 -40.27 4.33
C ILE A 356 -18.69 -40.44 5.17
N VAL A 357 -18.21 -39.34 5.79
CA VAL A 357 -16.96 -39.34 6.55
C VAL A 357 -17.04 -40.33 7.74
N ASP A 358 -18.15 -40.31 8.48
CA ASP A 358 -18.36 -41.19 9.62
C ASP A 358 -18.36 -42.69 9.20
N ASP A 359 -18.96 -43.02 8.06
CA ASP A 359 -18.97 -44.38 7.51
C ASP A 359 -17.56 -44.80 7.07
N LEU A 360 -16.78 -43.87 6.49
CA LEU A 360 -15.37 -44.16 6.12
C LEU A 360 -14.50 -44.35 7.35
N GLU A 361 -14.67 -43.57 8.40
CA GLU A 361 -13.95 -43.75 9.67
C GLU A 361 -14.31 -45.05 10.36
N ALA A 362 -15.57 -45.48 10.32
CA ALA A 362 -16.01 -46.76 10.84
C ALA A 362 -15.36 -47.96 10.08
N LEU A 363 -15.29 -47.84 8.73
CA LEU A 363 -14.61 -48.83 7.88
C LEU A 363 -13.12 -48.94 8.21
N VAL A 364 -12.41 -47.83 8.39
CA VAL A 364 -10.97 -47.82 8.73
C VAL A 364 -10.74 -48.43 10.11
N ARG A 365 -11.56 -48.06 11.12
CA ARG A 365 -11.46 -48.66 12.46
C ARG A 365 -11.75 -50.16 12.51
N GLY A 366 -12.69 -50.63 11.66
CA GLY A 366 -13.03 -52.05 11.56
C GLY A 366 -11.96 -52.92 10.86
N THR A 367 -10.99 -52.31 10.17
CA THR A 367 -9.85 -53.04 9.55
C THR A 367 -8.67 -53.22 10.50
N ASP A 368 -8.64 -52.54 11.67
CA ASP A 368 -7.59 -52.63 12.69
C ASP A 368 -7.88 -53.69 13.78
N GLU A 369 -9.02 -54.38 13.74
CA GLU A 369 -9.23 -55.54 14.61
C GLU A 369 -8.51 -56.79 14.06
N PRO A 370 -7.56 -57.38 14.80
CA PRO A 370 -6.92 -58.63 14.37
C PRO A 370 -7.99 -59.74 14.30
N GLN A 371 -8.14 -60.30 13.12
CA GLN A 371 -8.98 -61.50 12.99
C GLN A 371 -8.45 -62.62 13.92
N PRO A 372 -9.34 -63.36 14.62
CA PRO A 372 -8.97 -64.36 15.59
C PRO A 372 -8.21 -65.53 15.02
#